data_d2d3a91fcf326acf187aa5909399cd9d
#
_entry.id   d2d3a91fcf326acf187aa5909399cd9d
#
_cell.length_a   1.000
_cell.length_b   1.000
_cell.length_c   1.000
_cell.angle_alpha   90.00
_cell.angle_beta   90.00
_cell.angle_gamma   90.00
#
_symmetry.space_group_name_H-M   'P 1'
#
loop_
_entity.id
_entity.type
_entity.pdbx_description
1 polymer ?
#
loop_
_entity_poly.entity_id
_entity_poly.type
_entity_poly.pdbx_seq_one_letter_code
_entity_poly.pdbx_strand_id
1 'polypeptide(L)' 'MRMNNQTKLVFALEHVAHLHDLIEGNEWEHHLKQSLVSLEVELERQLDNEIERKRKYHHDV' A
#
# COMPACT_ATOMS: atom_id res chain seq x y z
N MET A 1 11.02 18.12 0.84
CA MET A 1 10.80 17.37 2.07
C MET A 1 10.80 15.87 1.79
N ARG A 2 11.49 15.12 2.63
CA ARG A 2 11.62 13.69 2.42
C ARG A 2 10.63 12.93 3.31
N MET A 3 9.77 12.13 2.69
CA MET A 3 8.85 11.30 3.45
C MET A 3 9.54 10.02 3.90
N ASN A 4 9.20 9.55 5.10
CA ASN A 4 9.73 8.27 5.54
C ASN A 4 9.01 7.13 4.80
N ASN A 5 9.54 5.93 4.94
CA ASN A 5 9.04 4.79 4.17
C ASN A 5 7.59 4.44 4.53
N GLN A 6 7.24 4.55 5.79
CA GLN A 6 5.86 4.27 6.22
C GLN A 6 4.87 5.22 5.56
N THR A 7 5.20 6.52 5.53
CA THR A 7 4.34 7.52 4.91
C THR A 7 4.19 7.25 3.41
N LYS A 8 5.29 6.89 2.75
CA LYS A 8 5.23 6.57 1.32
C LYS A 8 4.30 5.39 1.05
N LEU A 9 4.34 4.37 1.91
CA LEU A 9 3.50 3.20 1.74
C LEU A 9 2.02 3.54 1.94
N VAL A 10 1.72 4.38 2.93
CA VAL A 10 0.35 4.82 3.16
C VAL A 10 -0.19 5.58 1.95
N PHE A 11 0.60 6.50 1.41
CA PHE A 11 0.18 7.24 0.21
C PHE A 11 0.03 6.32 -0.99
N ALA A 12 0.91 5.34 -1.13
CA ALA A 12 0.79 4.38 -2.23
C ALA A 12 -0.51 3.60 -2.13
N LEU A 13 -0.89 3.19 -0.91
CA LEU A 13 -2.15 2.48 -0.70
C LEU A 13 -3.35 3.36 -1.04
N GLU A 14 -3.29 4.65 -0.69
CA GLU A 14 -4.35 5.57 -1.03
C GLU A 14 -4.49 5.72 -2.54
N HIS A 15 -3.38 5.75 -3.25
CA HIS A 15 -3.41 5.85 -4.71
C HIS A 15 -3.99 4.58 -5.33
N VAL A 16 -3.68 3.43 -4.77
CA VAL A 16 -4.26 2.18 -5.24
C VAL A 16 -5.78 2.19 -5.06
N ALA A 17 -6.27 2.71 -3.92
CA ALA A 17 -7.70 2.83 -3.69
C ALA A 17 -8.36 3.73 -4.74
N HIS A 18 -7.72 4.84 -5.09
CA HIS A 18 -8.21 5.72 -6.15
C HIS A 18 -8.23 5.02 -7.50
N LEU A 19 -7.21 4.21 -7.78
CA LEU A 19 -7.16 3.48 -9.04
C LEU A 19 -8.31 2.49 -9.15
N HIS A 20 -8.71 1.85 -8.06
CA HIS A 20 -9.87 0.96 -8.08
C HIS A 20 -11.11 1.70 -8.58
N ASP A 21 -11.31 2.93 -8.10
CA ASP A 21 -12.46 3.72 -8.53
C ASP A 21 -12.35 4.13 -10.00
N LEU A 22 -11.15 4.47 -10.42
CA LEU A 22 -10.94 4.98 -11.78
C LEU A 22 -11.09 3.90 -12.85
N ILE A 23 -10.81 2.65 -12.52
CA ILE A 23 -10.93 1.57 -13.50
C ILE A 23 -12.32 0.95 -13.52
N GLU A 24 -13.20 1.36 -12.63
CA GLU A 24 -14.55 0.82 -12.59
C GLU A 24 -15.27 1.13 -13.90
N GLY A 25 -15.84 0.09 -14.51
CA GLY A 25 -16.50 0.24 -15.80
C GLY A 25 -15.57 0.12 -17.00
N ASN A 26 -14.26 -0.03 -16.77
CA ASN A 26 -13.30 -0.24 -17.84
C ASN A 26 -13.45 -1.65 -18.40
N GLU A 27 -13.23 -1.82 -19.70
CA GLU A 27 -13.38 -3.14 -20.31
C GLU A 27 -12.38 -4.16 -19.78
N TRP A 28 -11.27 -3.69 -19.23
CA TRP A 28 -10.24 -4.55 -18.63
C TRP A 28 -10.29 -4.53 -17.12
N GLU A 29 -11.41 -4.12 -16.56
CA GLU A 29 -11.56 -3.92 -15.12
C GLU A 29 -11.13 -5.13 -14.31
N HIS A 30 -11.60 -6.32 -14.70
CA HIS A 30 -11.30 -7.54 -13.95
C HIS A 30 -9.80 -7.80 -13.90
N HIS A 31 -9.14 -7.67 -15.02
CA HIS A 31 -7.70 -7.89 -15.12
C HIS A 31 -6.93 -6.85 -14.30
N LEU A 32 -7.33 -5.60 -14.40
CA LEU A 32 -6.69 -4.52 -13.68
C LEU A 32 -6.89 -4.65 -12.18
N LYS A 33 -8.08 -5.09 -11.76
CA LYS A 33 -8.35 -5.31 -10.34
C LYS A 33 -7.44 -6.37 -9.74
N GLN A 34 -7.18 -7.45 -10.46
CA GLN A 34 -6.29 -8.49 -9.98
C GLN A 34 -4.90 -7.93 -9.74
N SER A 35 -4.41 -7.12 -10.67
CA SER A 35 -3.09 -6.50 -10.54
C SER A 35 -3.05 -5.55 -9.35
N LEU A 36 -4.11 -4.76 -9.16
CA LEU A 36 -4.18 -3.82 -8.05
C LEU A 36 -4.26 -4.53 -6.71
N VAL A 37 -5.01 -5.63 -6.64
CA VAL A 37 -5.11 -6.39 -5.39
C VAL A 37 -3.75 -6.97 -5.01
N SER A 38 -3.02 -7.51 -5.99
CA SER A 38 -1.69 -8.04 -5.73
C SER A 38 -0.75 -6.96 -5.21
N LEU A 39 -0.80 -5.77 -5.82
CA LEU A 39 0.00 -4.65 -5.39
C LEU A 39 -0.39 -4.19 -3.99
N GLU A 40 -1.68 -4.12 -3.73
CA GLU A 40 -2.19 -3.71 -2.43
C GLU A 40 -1.73 -4.65 -1.32
N VAL A 41 -1.82 -5.95 -1.56
CA VAL A 41 -1.38 -6.95 -0.59
C VAL A 41 0.10 -6.78 -0.28
N GLU A 42 0.91 -6.56 -1.31
CA GLU A 42 2.35 -6.38 -1.12
C GLU A 42 2.66 -5.09 -0.35
N LEU A 43 1.94 -4.00 -0.68
CA LEU A 43 2.16 -2.74 0.03
C LEU A 43 1.76 -2.85 1.49
N GLU A 44 0.67 -3.55 1.78
CA GLU A 44 0.24 -3.76 3.16
C GLU A 44 1.25 -4.60 3.93
N ARG A 45 1.80 -5.62 3.28
CA ARG A 45 2.82 -6.44 3.90
C ARG A 45 4.05 -5.62 4.26
N GLN A 46 4.47 -4.74 3.36
CA GLN A 46 5.61 -3.88 3.62
C GLN A 46 5.32 -2.88 4.74
N LEU A 47 4.10 -2.35 4.76
CA LEU A 47 3.70 -1.43 5.81
C LEU A 47 3.72 -2.10 7.17
N ASP A 48 3.20 -3.32 7.25
CA ASP A 48 3.22 -4.09 8.49
C ASP A 48 4.65 -4.32 8.96
N ASN A 49 5.56 -4.63 8.04
CA ASN A 49 6.96 -4.82 8.38
C ASN A 49 7.59 -3.54 8.92
N GLU A 50 7.24 -2.39 8.35
CA GLU A 50 7.76 -1.11 8.84
C GLU A 50 7.26 -0.81 10.24
N ILE A 51 6.00 -1.09 10.50
CA ILE A 51 5.41 -0.88 11.82
C ILE A 51 6.06 -1.80 12.85
N GLU A 52 6.26 -3.06 12.49
CA GLU A 52 6.92 -4.03 13.37
C GLU A 52 8.34 -3.60 13.71
N ARG A 53 9.06 -3.10 12.71
CA ARG A 53 10.43 -2.65 12.92
C ARG A 53 10.48 -1.51 13.92
N LYS A 54 9.60 -0.54 13.79
CA LYS A 54 9.55 0.58 14.72
C LYS A 54 9.18 0.13 16.12
N ARG A 55 8.27 -0.82 16.21
CA ARG A 55 7.85 -1.37 17.47
C ARG A 55 9.00 -2.02 18.22
N LYS A 56 9.84 -2.76 17.51
CA LYS A 56 11.00 -3.40 18.09
C LYS A 56 11.97 -2.39 18.66
N TYR A 57 12.20 -1.32 17.93
CA TYR A 57 13.12 -0.29 18.40
C TYR A 57 12.62 0.36 19.69
N HIS A 58 11.33 0.67 19.72
CA HIS A 58 10.75 1.29 20.91
C HIS A 58 10.72 0.34 22.08
N HIS A 59 10.58 -0.93 21.82
CA HIS A 59 10.47 -1.91 22.88
C HIS A 59 11.79 -2.10 23.64
N ASP A 60 12.88 -1.82 23.01
CA ASP A 60 14.20 -2.02 23.59
C ASP A 60 14.61 -0.94 24.58
N VAL A 61 13.80 0.05 24.77
CA VAL A 61 14.13 1.16 25.68
C VAL A 61 13.81 0.86 27.16
#